data_60af28bf4a69ab99bc0952c2c0d2966b
#
_entry.id   60af28bf4a69ab99bc0952c2c0d2966b
#
_cell.length_a   1.000
_cell.length_b   1.000
_cell.length_c   1.000
_cell.angle_alpha   90.00
_cell.angle_beta   90.00
_cell.angle_gamma   90.00
#
_symmetry.space_group_name_H-M   'P 1'
#
loop_
_entity.id
_entity.type
_entity.pdbx_description
1 polymer ?
#
loop_
_entity_poly.entity_id
_entity_poly.type
_entity_poly.pdbx_seq_one_letter_code
_entity_poly.pdbx_strand_id
1 'polypeptide(L)'
;GQLSRYTAADGAEWQYRYDERGLLSNITDPAGQTWTQQCDERGLPVSLVSPQGEETRLAYTAQGLLSGIFRQDERRLGIEYDHHNRPETLTDVMGREHHTEYSGHDLPVKMRGPGGQSVRLQWQQHHKLSGIERAGTGAEGFRYDRHGNLLAWTDGNGVVWTMEYGPFDLPVARTDGEGHRWQYRYDKDTLQLTEVINPQGESYRYILDNCGRVTEERDWGGVVWRYRYDADGLCTARVNGLEETILYSRDAAGRLAEVITPEGKTQYAYDKSGRLTGIFSPDGTSQRTGYDERGRVNVTTQGRRAIEYHYPDEHTVIRCILPPEDERDRHPDESLLKTTYRYNAAGELTEVILPGDETLTFSRDEAGREVLRHSNRGFACEQGWNAAGQPVSQRAGFFPEEATW
;
A
#
# COMPACT_ATOMS: atom_id res chain seq x y z
N GLY A 1 -21.31 -23.35 -17.17
CA GLY A 1 -22.29 -22.40 -16.63
C GLY A 1 -21.57 -21.21 -15.99
N GLN A 2 -22.21 -20.05 -16.02
CA GLN A 2 -21.69 -18.83 -15.41
C GLN A 2 -22.09 -18.78 -13.94
N LEU A 3 -21.21 -18.22 -13.09
CA LEU A 3 -21.47 -18.04 -11.67
C LEU A 3 -22.51 -16.92 -11.46
N SER A 4 -23.75 -17.26 -11.06
CA SER A 4 -24.79 -16.26 -10.79
C SER A 4 -24.86 -15.81 -9.35
N ARG A 5 -24.32 -16.62 -8.43
CA ARG A 5 -24.32 -16.36 -6.98
C ARG A 5 -23.13 -17.01 -6.31
N TYR A 6 -22.57 -16.31 -5.34
CA TYR A 6 -21.57 -16.85 -4.40
C TYR A 6 -22.02 -16.54 -2.99
N THR A 7 -22.07 -17.54 -2.13
CA THR A 7 -22.37 -17.37 -0.70
C THR A 7 -21.14 -17.76 0.10
N ALA A 8 -20.61 -16.82 0.88
CA ALA A 8 -19.48 -17.03 1.78
C ALA A 8 -19.92 -17.83 3.03
N ALA A 9 -18.95 -18.30 3.83
CA ALA A 9 -19.20 -19.12 5.02
C ALA A 9 -20.02 -18.40 6.11
N ASP A 10 -19.96 -17.07 6.16
CA ASP A 10 -20.74 -16.22 7.07
C ASP A 10 -22.16 -15.91 6.55
N GLY A 11 -22.53 -16.47 5.39
CA GLY A 11 -23.82 -16.24 4.73
C GLY A 11 -23.86 -14.96 3.87
N ALA A 12 -22.75 -14.24 3.73
CA ALA A 12 -22.66 -13.09 2.84
C ALA A 12 -22.84 -13.54 1.38
N GLU A 13 -23.71 -12.87 0.65
CA GLU A 13 -24.10 -13.26 -0.70
C GLU A 13 -23.70 -12.23 -1.73
N TRP A 14 -22.98 -12.68 -2.77
CA TRP A 14 -22.64 -11.93 -3.96
C TRP A 14 -23.47 -12.42 -5.13
N GLN A 15 -24.03 -11.50 -5.96
CA GLN A 15 -24.81 -11.83 -7.13
C GLN A 15 -24.15 -11.28 -8.39
N TYR A 16 -24.16 -12.07 -9.46
CA TYR A 16 -23.55 -11.77 -10.75
C TYR A 16 -24.61 -11.86 -11.85
N ARG A 17 -24.64 -10.85 -12.70
CA ARG A 17 -25.50 -10.84 -13.90
C ARG A 17 -24.66 -10.67 -15.14
N TYR A 18 -25.15 -11.19 -16.24
CA TYR A 18 -24.45 -11.21 -17.51
C TYR A 18 -25.36 -10.66 -18.60
N ASP A 19 -24.78 -10.06 -19.64
CA ASP A 19 -25.49 -9.59 -20.83
C ASP A 19 -25.87 -10.78 -21.75
N GLU A 20 -26.56 -10.49 -22.86
CA GLU A 20 -26.99 -11.52 -23.83
C GLU A 20 -25.82 -12.25 -24.50
N ARG A 21 -24.62 -11.65 -24.51
CA ARG A 21 -23.39 -12.26 -25.03
C ARG A 21 -22.65 -13.09 -23.96
N GLY A 22 -23.15 -13.10 -22.72
CA GLY A 22 -22.55 -13.79 -21.62
C GLY A 22 -21.39 -13.02 -20.97
N LEU A 23 -21.26 -11.72 -21.20
CA LEU A 23 -20.27 -10.86 -20.54
C LEU A 23 -20.85 -10.35 -19.22
N LEU A 24 -20.02 -10.27 -18.18
CA LEU A 24 -20.43 -9.75 -16.88
C LEU A 24 -20.96 -8.32 -17.02
N SER A 25 -22.19 -8.08 -16.56
CA SER A 25 -22.84 -6.75 -16.62
C SER A 25 -23.05 -6.13 -15.25
N ASN A 26 -23.28 -6.92 -14.20
CA ASN A 26 -23.50 -6.41 -12.85
C ASN A 26 -22.89 -7.33 -11.80
N ILE A 27 -22.40 -6.70 -10.73
CA ILE A 27 -22.01 -7.37 -9.49
C ILE A 27 -22.76 -6.67 -8.36
N THR A 28 -23.48 -7.43 -7.52
CA THR A 28 -24.11 -6.94 -6.31
C THR A 28 -23.43 -7.56 -5.09
N ASP A 29 -22.98 -6.75 -4.16
CA ASP A 29 -22.34 -7.17 -2.92
C ASP A 29 -23.36 -7.58 -1.83
N PRO A 30 -22.91 -8.14 -0.68
CA PRO A 30 -23.79 -8.51 0.43
C PRO A 30 -24.51 -7.35 1.09
N ALA A 31 -24.06 -6.11 0.90
CA ALA A 31 -24.73 -4.90 1.38
C ALA A 31 -25.81 -4.40 0.40
N GLY A 32 -25.95 -5.04 -0.78
CA GLY A 32 -26.89 -4.68 -1.83
C GLY A 32 -26.36 -3.60 -2.79
N GLN A 33 -25.10 -3.22 -2.67
CA GLN A 33 -24.45 -2.27 -3.58
C GLN A 33 -24.18 -2.93 -4.92
N THR A 34 -24.53 -2.25 -6.02
CA THR A 34 -24.40 -2.82 -7.37
C THR A 34 -23.46 -2.00 -8.23
N TRP A 35 -22.45 -2.64 -8.78
CA TRP A 35 -21.59 -2.14 -9.85
C TRP A 35 -22.10 -2.63 -11.19
N THR A 36 -22.09 -1.75 -12.18
CA THR A 36 -22.52 -2.06 -13.55
C THR A 36 -21.35 -1.91 -14.51
N GLN A 37 -21.25 -2.83 -15.48
CA GLN A 37 -20.23 -2.83 -16.52
C GLN A 37 -20.90 -2.89 -17.90
N GLN A 38 -20.37 -2.14 -18.86
CA GLN A 38 -20.72 -2.25 -20.26
C GLN A 38 -19.46 -2.58 -21.07
N CYS A 39 -19.60 -3.47 -22.06
CA CYS A 39 -18.52 -3.86 -22.95
C CYS A 39 -18.81 -3.45 -24.40
N ASP A 40 -17.75 -3.17 -25.16
CA ASP A 40 -17.83 -2.94 -26.60
C ASP A 40 -18.15 -4.25 -27.38
N GLU A 41 -18.18 -4.16 -28.71
CA GLU A 41 -18.44 -5.32 -29.58
C GLU A 41 -17.36 -6.41 -29.46
N ARG A 42 -16.14 -6.05 -29.08
CA ARG A 42 -15.00 -6.97 -28.85
C ARG A 42 -15.04 -7.64 -27.48
N GLY A 43 -15.96 -7.23 -26.60
CA GLY A 43 -16.05 -7.72 -25.22
C GLY A 43 -15.15 -6.96 -24.24
N LEU A 44 -14.55 -5.85 -24.64
CA LEU A 44 -13.73 -5.03 -23.73
C LEU A 44 -14.61 -4.10 -22.91
N PRO A 45 -14.42 -3.97 -21.58
CA PRO A 45 -15.20 -3.08 -20.75
C PRO A 45 -14.92 -1.62 -21.13
N VAL A 46 -15.96 -0.84 -21.46
CA VAL A 46 -15.84 0.57 -21.87
C VAL A 46 -16.45 1.53 -20.85
N SER A 47 -17.36 1.06 -20.00
CA SER A 47 -17.99 1.83 -18.94
C SER A 47 -18.13 0.98 -17.68
N LEU A 48 -17.69 1.51 -16.56
CA LEU A 48 -17.83 0.96 -15.22
C LEU A 48 -18.57 1.98 -14.36
N VAL A 49 -19.72 1.62 -13.81
CA VAL A 49 -20.54 2.52 -12.98
C VAL A 49 -20.56 1.99 -11.54
N SER A 50 -20.19 2.84 -10.58
CA SER A 50 -20.23 2.53 -9.16
C SER A 50 -21.66 2.49 -8.63
N PRO A 51 -21.94 1.94 -7.43
CA PRO A 51 -23.26 1.98 -6.79
C PRO A 51 -23.80 3.40 -6.59
N GLN A 52 -22.93 4.41 -6.53
CA GLN A 52 -23.27 5.83 -6.37
C GLN A 52 -23.49 6.53 -7.70
N GLY A 53 -23.41 5.79 -8.83
CA GLY A 53 -23.61 6.33 -10.17
C GLY A 53 -22.38 7.00 -10.78
N GLU A 54 -21.20 6.85 -10.19
CA GLU A 54 -19.96 7.39 -10.76
C GLU A 54 -19.49 6.51 -11.92
N GLU A 55 -19.36 7.12 -13.10
CA GLU A 55 -18.90 6.44 -14.29
C GLU A 55 -17.38 6.59 -14.48
N THR A 56 -16.71 5.46 -14.72
CA THR A 56 -15.35 5.39 -15.25
C THR A 56 -15.39 4.84 -16.67
N ARG A 57 -14.93 5.61 -17.66
CA ARG A 57 -14.84 5.18 -19.05
C ARG A 57 -13.44 4.73 -19.39
N LEU A 58 -13.36 3.67 -20.19
CA LEU A 58 -12.12 3.05 -20.66
C LEU A 58 -12.05 3.19 -22.18
N ALA A 59 -10.89 3.63 -22.67
CA ALA A 59 -10.60 3.72 -24.10
C ALA A 59 -9.54 2.71 -24.49
N TYR A 60 -9.61 2.20 -25.70
CA TYR A 60 -8.70 1.18 -26.22
C TYR A 60 -8.15 1.54 -27.59
N THR A 61 -6.95 1.07 -27.89
CA THR A 61 -6.40 1.10 -29.25
C THR A 61 -7.19 0.17 -30.19
N ALA A 62 -6.91 0.25 -31.50
CA ALA A 62 -7.47 -0.69 -32.46
C ALA A 62 -7.10 -2.15 -32.17
N GLN A 63 -5.95 -2.38 -31.53
CA GLN A 63 -5.44 -3.70 -31.11
C GLN A 63 -6.08 -4.18 -29.80
N GLY A 64 -6.91 -3.39 -29.13
CA GLY A 64 -7.56 -3.75 -27.87
C GLY A 64 -6.71 -3.47 -26.60
N LEU A 65 -5.64 -2.70 -26.71
CA LEU A 65 -4.83 -2.26 -25.58
C LEU A 65 -5.44 -1.04 -24.92
N LEU A 66 -5.47 -0.95 -23.59
CA LEU A 66 -6.00 0.18 -22.84
C LEU A 66 -5.22 1.46 -23.18
N SER A 67 -5.86 2.48 -23.75
CA SER A 67 -5.21 3.75 -24.10
C SER A 67 -5.60 4.93 -23.21
N GLY A 68 -6.65 4.77 -22.39
CA GLY A 68 -7.07 5.84 -21.49
C GLY A 68 -8.11 5.42 -20.48
N ILE A 69 -8.09 6.09 -19.34
CA ILE A 69 -9.11 6.02 -18.28
C ILE A 69 -9.64 7.43 -18.05
N PHE A 70 -10.97 7.58 -18.03
CA PHE A 70 -11.65 8.87 -17.90
C PHE A 70 -12.68 8.80 -16.76
N ARG A 71 -12.81 9.87 -16.00
CA ARG A 71 -13.86 10.08 -15.02
C ARG A 71 -14.39 11.50 -15.16
N GLN A 72 -15.71 11.69 -15.25
CA GLN A 72 -16.33 13.01 -15.47
C GLN A 72 -15.71 13.77 -16.67
N ASP A 73 -15.42 13.06 -17.78
CA ASP A 73 -14.75 13.55 -18.99
C ASP A 73 -13.28 13.97 -18.84
N GLU A 74 -12.73 13.94 -17.62
CA GLU A 74 -11.31 14.17 -17.39
C GLU A 74 -10.49 12.90 -17.60
N ARG A 75 -9.36 13.02 -18.29
CA ARG A 75 -8.41 11.92 -18.44
C ARG A 75 -7.70 11.69 -17.10
N ARG A 76 -7.86 10.52 -16.51
CA ARG A 76 -7.14 10.10 -15.29
C ARG A 76 -5.84 9.38 -15.60
N LEU A 77 -5.78 8.69 -16.74
CA LEU A 77 -4.60 8.00 -17.23
C LEU A 77 -4.64 7.98 -18.76
N GLY A 78 -3.50 8.28 -19.39
CA GLY A 78 -3.24 8.06 -20.81
C GLY A 78 -2.11 7.06 -20.99
N ILE A 79 -2.24 6.18 -21.99
CA ILE A 79 -1.19 5.20 -22.32
C ILE A 79 -0.98 5.25 -23.84
N GLU A 80 0.25 5.55 -24.24
CA GLU A 80 0.69 5.45 -25.64
C GLU A 80 1.63 4.26 -25.78
N TYR A 81 1.58 3.61 -26.92
CA TYR A 81 2.31 2.39 -27.19
C TYR A 81 3.25 2.59 -28.39
N ASP A 82 4.41 1.95 -28.32
CA ASP A 82 5.31 1.88 -29.46
C ASP A 82 4.77 0.94 -30.56
N HIS A 83 5.51 0.82 -31.67
CA HIS A 83 5.13 -0.02 -32.80
C HIS A 83 5.13 -1.53 -32.52
N HIS A 84 5.66 -1.97 -31.35
CA HIS A 84 5.58 -3.34 -30.85
C HIS A 84 4.46 -3.55 -29.80
N ASN A 85 3.58 -2.55 -29.62
CA ASN A 85 2.52 -2.56 -28.61
C ASN A 85 3.02 -2.59 -27.14
N ARG A 86 4.21 -2.01 -26.86
CA ARG A 86 4.74 -1.85 -25.52
C ARG A 86 4.41 -0.44 -25.01
N PRO A 87 4.00 -0.25 -23.73
CA PRO A 87 3.71 1.07 -23.19
C PRO A 87 4.95 1.98 -23.25
N GLU A 88 4.92 3.00 -24.11
CA GLU A 88 6.02 3.94 -24.29
C GLU A 88 5.84 5.18 -23.44
N THR A 89 4.61 5.73 -23.39
CA THR A 89 4.29 6.93 -22.60
C THR A 89 3.10 6.66 -21.71
N LEU A 90 3.23 7.01 -20.44
CA LEU A 90 2.14 7.09 -19.47
C LEU A 90 1.93 8.54 -19.08
N THR A 91 0.68 9.05 -19.23
CA THR A 91 0.30 10.40 -18.83
C THR A 91 -0.68 10.33 -17.67
N ASP A 92 -0.36 10.96 -16.54
CA ASP A 92 -1.25 11.01 -15.38
C ASP A 92 -2.34 12.11 -15.53
N VAL A 93 -3.19 12.24 -14.52
CA VAL A 93 -4.28 13.22 -14.48
C VAL A 93 -3.80 14.67 -14.46
N MET A 94 -2.57 14.95 -14.05
CA MET A 94 -1.93 16.27 -14.05
C MET A 94 -1.21 16.56 -15.36
N GLY A 95 -1.26 15.63 -16.35
CA GLY A 95 -0.53 15.73 -17.60
C GLY A 95 0.95 15.41 -17.49
N ARG A 96 1.41 14.82 -16.38
CA ARG A 96 2.81 14.44 -16.18
C ARG A 96 3.10 13.15 -16.95
N GLU A 97 4.19 13.14 -17.72
CA GLU A 97 4.53 12.04 -18.60
C GLU A 97 5.70 11.21 -18.07
N HIS A 98 5.56 9.90 -18.17
CA HIS A 98 6.59 8.91 -17.92
C HIS A 98 6.89 8.18 -19.22
N HIS A 99 8.15 8.19 -19.66
CA HIS A 99 8.59 7.56 -20.91
C HIS A 99 9.45 6.34 -20.63
N THR A 100 9.24 5.26 -21.39
CA THR A 100 10.02 4.03 -21.33
C THR A 100 10.56 3.67 -22.72
N GLU A 101 11.87 3.53 -22.81
CA GLU A 101 12.57 3.04 -24.02
C GLU A 101 12.89 1.55 -23.83
N TYR A 102 12.73 0.74 -24.88
CA TYR A 102 12.95 -0.71 -24.83
C TYR A 102 14.07 -1.17 -25.73
N SER A 103 14.72 -2.29 -25.36
CA SER A 103 15.64 -3.02 -26.23
C SER A 103 14.90 -3.79 -27.31
N GLY A 104 15.64 -4.34 -28.26
CA GLY A 104 15.10 -5.27 -29.26
C GLY A 104 14.60 -6.61 -28.68
N HIS A 105 14.80 -6.87 -27.38
CA HIS A 105 14.31 -8.06 -26.68
C HIS A 105 13.18 -7.73 -25.70
N ASP A 106 12.46 -6.63 -25.93
CA ASP A 106 11.31 -6.15 -25.14
C ASP A 106 11.62 -5.84 -23.68
N LEU A 107 12.88 -5.61 -23.33
CA LEU A 107 13.30 -5.21 -21.99
C LEU A 107 13.41 -3.68 -21.89
N PRO A 108 12.92 -3.04 -20.83
CA PRO A 108 13.08 -1.61 -20.61
C PRO A 108 14.57 -1.29 -20.42
N VAL A 109 15.11 -0.33 -21.17
CA VAL A 109 16.52 0.10 -21.08
C VAL A 109 16.68 1.51 -20.53
N LYS A 110 15.63 2.33 -20.65
CA LYS A 110 15.65 3.67 -20.09
C LYS A 110 14.24 4.11 -19.73
N MET A 111 14.10 4.71 -18.56
CA MET A 111 12.87 5.30 -18.08
C MET A 111 13.13 6.76 -17.71
N ARG A 112 12.20 7.65 -18.06
CA ARG A 112 12.22 9.07 -17.70
C ARG A 112 10.93 9.45 -17.01
N GLY A 113 11.03 10.18 -15.91
CA GLY A 113 9.89 10.79 -15.22
C GLY A 113 9.72 12.26 -15.60
N PRO A 114 8.60 12.88 -15.17
CA PRO A 114 8.20 14.24 -15.55
C PRO A 114 9.18 15.33 -15.08
N GLY A 115 9.88 15.15 -13.97
CA GLY A 115 10.90 16.08 -13.47
C GLY A 115 12.30 15.84 -14.03
N GLY A 116 12.44 15.16 -15.20
CA GLY A 116 13.70 14.86 -15.84
C GLY A 116 14.51 13.73 -15.18
N GLN A 117 14.00 13.10 -14.12
CA GLN A 117 14.64 11.92 -13.54
C GLN A 117 14.76 10.82 -14.59
N SER A 118 15.92 10.21 -14.67
CA SER A 118 16.12 9.09 -15.59
C SER A 118 16.81 7.93 -14.91
N VAL A 119 16.38 6.73 -15.30
CA VAL A 119 16.96 5.46 -14.90
C VAL A 119 17.35 4.72 -16.15
N ARG A 120 18.59 4.24 -16.24
CA ARG A 120 19.05 3.32 -17.28
C ARG A 120 19.19 1.93 -16.67
N LEU A 121 18.72 0.93 -17.42
CA LEU A 121 18.75 -0.47 -17.02
C LEU A 121 19.67 -1.23 -17.99
N GLN A 122 20.56 -2.02 -17.44
CA GLN A 122 21.49 -2.87 -18.19
C GLN A 122 21.10 -4.32 -17.97
N TRP A 123 21.06 -5.09 -19.04
CA TRP A 123 20.62 -6.48 -19.05
C TRP A 123 21.71 -7.38 -19.59
N GLN A 124 21.85 -8.55 -19.01
CA GLN A 124 22.72 -9.62 -19.49
C GLN A 124 21.89 -10.79 -20.05
N GLN A 125 22.56 -11.85 -20.47
CA GLN A 125 21.90 -13.07 -20.98
C GLN A 125 20.79 -13.56 -20.04
N HIS A 126 19.75 -14.17 -20.61
CA HIS A 126 18.58 -14.68 -19.90
C HIS A 126 17.75 -13.61 -19.17
N HIS A 127 17.76 -12.38 -19.68
CA HIS A 127 16.95 -11.27 -19.17
C HIS A 127 17.21 -10.95 -17.69
N LYS A 128 18.45 -11.14 -17.21
CA LYS A 128 18.86 -10.78 -15.85
C LYS A 128 19.34 -9.33 -15.83
N LEU A 129 18.84 -8.55 -14.89
CA LEU A 129 19.27 -7.17 -14.68
C LEU A 129 20.72 -7.16 -14.17
N SER A 130 21.64 -6.53 -14.92
CA SER A 130 23.06 -6.46 -14.56
C SER A 130 23.49 -5.11 -13.98
N GLY A 131 22.72 -4.06 -14.23
CA GLY A 131 23.02 -2.74 -13.69
C GLY A 131 21.85 -1.78 -13.74
N ILE A 132 21.87 -0.81 -12.82
CA ILE A 132 20.95 0.31 -12.76
C ILE A 132 21.78 1.59 -12.61
N GLU A 133 21.55 2.56 -13.49
CA GLU A 133 22.14 3.90 -13.40
C GLU A 133 21.02 4.93 -13.21
N ARG A 134 21.11 5.72 -12.14
CA ARG A 134 20.20 6.84 -11.91
C ARG A 134 20.98 8.15 -11.99
N ALA A 135 20.39 9.17 -12.60
CA ALA A 135 21.04 10.48 -12.66
C ALA A 135 21.32 11.01 -11.24
N GLY A 136 22.57 11.37 -10.96
CA GLY A 136 22.99 11.95 -9.68
C GLY A 136 23.29 10.92 -8.56
N THR A 137 23.29 9.63 -8.85
CA THR A 137 23.75 8.56 -7.94
C THR A 137 24.79 7.67 -8.63
N GLY A 138 25.53 6.88 -7.86
CA GLY A 138 26.41 5.85 -8.40
C GLY A 138 25.62 4.73 -9.09
N ALA A 139 26.30 3.96 -9.95
CA ALA A 139 25.72 2.81 -10.61
C ALA A 139 25.60 1.63 -9.66
N GLU A 140 24.46 0.95 -9.69
CA GLU A 140 24.25 -0.33 -9.01
C GLU A 140 24.61 -1.48 -9.97
N GLY A 141 25.18 -2.55 -9.46
CA GLY A 141 25.59 -3.72 -10.24
C GLY A 141 25.09 -5.03 -9.65
N PHE A 142 24.72 -5.98 -10.51
CA PHE A 142 24.22 -7.30 -10.10
C PHE A 142 25.01 -8.40 -10.80
N ARG A 143 25.44 -9.39 -10.05
CA ARG A 143 26.13 -10.57 -10.58
C ARG A 143 25.37 -11.83 -10.21
N TYR A 144 25.29 -12.74 -11.16
CA TYR A 144 24.54 -14.00 -11.01
C TYR A 144 25.44 -15.19 -11.30
N ASP A 145 25.08 -16.35 -10.74
CA ASP A 145 25.67 -17.62 -11.13
C ASP A 145 25.06 -18.14 -12.43
N ARG A 146 25.53 -19.31 -12.88
CA ARG A 146 25.04 -19.98 -14.08
C ARG A 146 23.56 -20.44 -14.00
N HIS A 147 23.02 -20.60 -12.79
CA HIS A 147 21.62 -20.96 -12.55
C HIS A 147 20.70 -19.72 -12.47
N GLY A 148 21.29 -18.54 -12.42
CA GLY A 148 20.57 -17.27 -12.32
C GLY A 148 20.33 -16.80 -10.88
N ASN A 149 21.02 -17.36 -9.91
CA ASN A 149 20.98 -16.91 -8.52
C ASN A 149 21.85 -15.68 -8.33
N LEU A 150 21.39 -14.68 -7.58
CA LEU A 150 22.12 -13.44 -7.32
C LEU A 150 23.31 -13.71 -6.39
N LEU A 151 24.53 -13.62 -6.93
CA LEU A 151 25.78 -13.79 -6.15
C LEU A 151 26.23 -12.53 -5.45
N ALA A 152 26.02 -11.38 -6.08
CA ALA A 152 26.41 -10.09 -5.48
C ALA A 152 25.56 -8.96 -6.02
N TRP A 153 25.33 -7.98 -5.16
CA TRP A 153 24.79 -6.68 -5.48
C TRP A 153 25.77 -5.62 -5.00
N THR A 154 26.10 -4.66 -5.86
CA THR A 154 26.90 -3.49 -5.55
C THR A 154 25.96 -2.28 -5.58
N ASP A 155 25.89 -1.51 -4.51
CA ASP A 155 25.09 -0.30 -4.47
C ASP A 155 25.79 0.89 -5.15
N GLY A 156 25.08 2.03 -5.25
CA GLY A 156 25.60 3.24 -5.88
C GLY A 156 26.81 3.88 -5.18
N ASN A 157 27.17 3.46 -3.96
CA ASN A 157 28.36 3.91 -3.23
C ASN A 157 29.52 2.92 -3.37
N GLY A 158 29.33 1.83 -4.12
CA GLY A 158 30.33 0.79 -4.29
C GLY A 158 30.35 -0.26 -3.18
N VAL A 159 29.38 -0.24 -2.26
CA VAL A 159 29.25 -1.23 -1.18
C VAL A 159 28.72 -2.53 -1.77
N VAL A 160 29.37 -3.64 -1.44
CA VAL A 160 29.08 -4.95 -2.04
C VAL A 160 28.42 -5.87 -1.01
N TRP A 161 27.28 -6.43 -1.39
CA TRP A 161 26.58 -7.48 -0.68
C TRP A 161 26.74 -8.79 -1.43
N THR A 162 26.99 -9.89 -0.73
CA THR A 162 27.15 -11.20 -1.38
C THR A 162 26.18 -12.23 -0.84
N MET A 163 25.85 -13.21 -1.70
CA MET A 163 25.02 -14.37 -1.39
C MET A 163 25.76 -15.64 -1.76
N GLU A 164 25.62 -16.65 -0.92
CA GLU A 164 26.13 -18.00 -1.15
C GLU A 164 24.96 -18.98 -1.22
N TYR A 165 25.01 -19.92 -2.13
CA TYR A 165 23.97 -20.92 -2.34
C TYR A 165 24.48 -22.33 -2.13
N GLY A 166 23.64 -23.16 -1.53
CA GLY A 166 23.86 -24.59 -1.35
C GLY A 166 23.08 -25.43 -2.37
N PRO A 167 22.85 -26.70 -2.07
CA PRO A 167 21.99 -27.57 -2.87
C PRO A 167 20.58 -26.97 -3.07
N PHE A 168 19.98 -27.29 -4.23
CA PHE A 168 18.64 -26.81 -4.60
C PHE A 168 18.51 -25.29 -4.73
N ASP A 169 19.63 -24.59 -4.99
CA ASP A 169 19.68 -23.13 -5.09
C ASP A 169 19.16 -22.39 -3.85
N LEU A 170 19.24 -23.04 -2.67
CA LEU A 170 18.88 -22.42 -1.39
C LEU A 170 19.99 -21.49 -0.91
N PRO A 171 19.68 -20.23 -0.51
CA PRO A 171 20.69 -19.33 0.05
C PRO A 171 21.20 -19.86 1.40
N VAL A 172 22.49 -20.12 1.52
CA VAL A 172 23.12 -20.64 2.76
C VAL A 172 23.86 -19.58 3.54
N ALA A 173 24.25 -18.47 2.90
CA ALA A 173 24.79 -17.30 3.58
C ALA A 173 24.57 -16.01 2.82
N ARG A 174 24.55 -14.91 3.56
CA ARG A 174 24.59 -13.54 3.07
C ARG A 174 25.65 -12.76 3.83
N THR A 175 26.45 -11.96 3.13
CA THR A 175 27.39 -11.02 3.74
C THR A 175 27.02 -9.62 3.32
N ASP A 176 26.89 -8.70 4.27
CA ASP A 176 26.62 -7.29 3.98
C ASP A 176 27.90 -6.52 3.63
N GLY A 177 27.74 -5.23 3.30
CA GLY A 177 28.84 -4.36 2.91
C GLY A 177 29.86 -4.07 4.00
N GLU A 178 29.54 -4.33 5.25
CA GLU A 178 30.44 -4.19 6.41
C GLU A 178 31.15 -5.51 6.76
N GLY A 179 30.83 -6.59 6.04
CA GLY A 179 31.42 -7.92 6.22
C GLY A 179 30.66 -8.79 7.23
N HIS A 180 29.50 -8.35 7.72
CA HIS A 180 28.69 -9.13 8.62
C HIS A 180 28.04 -10.29 7.88
N ARG A 181 28.31 -11.52 8.35
CA ARG A 181 27.86 -12.73 7.69
C ARG A 181 26.71 -13.40 8.44
N TRP A 182 25.57 -13.55 7.76
CA TRP A 182 24.40 -14.30 8.17
C TRP A 182 24.42 -15.67 7.54
N GLN A 183 23.98 -16.73 8.25
CA GLN A 183 23.92 -18.08 7.72
C GLN A 183 22.51 -18.65 7.86
N TYR A 184 22.14 -19.52 6.94
CA TYR A 184 20.81 -20.13 6.86
C TYR A 184 20.94 -21.65 6.82
N ARG A 185 20.14 -22.35 7.60
CA ARG A 185 20.09 -23.81 7.61
C ARG A 185 18.68 -24.29 7.30
N TYR A 186 18.60 -25.37 6.59
CA TYR A 186 17.36 -25.93 6.09
C TYR A 186 17.22 -27.38 6.54
N ASP A 187 15.98 -27.82 6.71
CA ASP A 187 15.65 -29.22 6.86
C ASP A 187 15.97 -29.99 5.57
N LYS A 188 16.55 -31.18 5.70
CA LYS A 188 17.06 -31.96 4.55
C LYS A 188 15.96 -32.54 3.66
N ASP A 189 14.81 -32.85 4.26
CA ASP A 189 13.73 -33.56 3.60
C ASP A 189 12.68 -32.59 3.03
N THR A 190 12.41 -31.51 3.77
CA THR A 190 11.37 -30.53 3.40
C THR A 190 11.94 -29.28 2.72
N LEU A 191 13.26 -29.04 2.80
CA LEU A 191 13.96 -27.86 2.29
C LEU A 191 13.48 -26.54 2.93
N GLN A 192 12.81 -26.62 4.08
CA GLN A 192 12.31 -25.46 4.81
C GLN A 192 13.41 -24.88 5.72
N LEU A 193 13.40 -23.53 5.88
CA LEU A 193 14.34 -22.83 6.76
C LEU A 193 14.07 -23.21 8.22
N THR A 194 15.10 -23.73 8.92
CA THR A 194 15.01 -24.14 10.33
C THR A 194 15.90 -23.33 11.26
N GLU A 195 16.93 -22.66 10.75
CA GLU A 195 17.81 -21.85 11.57
C GLU A 195 18.41 -20.68 10.78
N VAL A 196 18.47 -19.52 11.42
CA VAL A 196 19.24 -18.35 10.98
C VAL A 196 20.31 -18.07 12.02
N ILE A 197 21.57 -17.88 11.59
CA ILE A 197 22.69 -17.54 12.48
C ILE A 197 23.13 -16.13 12.13
N ASN A 198 23.15 -15.23 13.12
CA ASN A 198 23.57 -13.85 12.96
C ASN A 198 25.11 -13.72 12.93
N PRO A 199 25.67 -12.53 12.62
CA PRO A 199 27.12 -12.31 12.60
C PRO A 199 27.82 -12.53 13.93
N GLN A 200 27.12 -12.47 15.07
CA GLN A 200 27.62 -12.71 16.41
C GLN A 200 27.66 -14.22 16.76
N GLY A 201 27.10 -15.08 15.88
CA GLY A 201 27.01 -16.51 16.08
C GLY A 201 25.79 -16.98 16.88
N GLU A 202 24.86 -16.07 17.17
CA GLU A 202 23.61 -16.43 17.84
C GLU A 202 22.64 -17.03 16.82
N SER A 203 21.79 -17.94 17.30
CA SER A 203 20.85 -18.70 16.45
C SER A 203 19.41 -18.32 16.71
N TYR A 204 18.66 -18.05 15.64
CA TYR A 204 17.20 -18.04 15.63
C TYR A 204 16.70 -19.35 15.02
N ARG A 205 15.87 -20.11 15.72
CA ARG A 205 15.46 -21.46 15.30
C ARG A 205 13.96 -21.57 15.15
N TYR A 206 13.56 -22.40 14.18
CA TYR A 206 12.16 -22.71 13.89
C TYR A 206 11.92 -24.22 13.95
N ILE A 207 10.83 -24.62 14.59
CA ILE A 207 10.27 -25.96 14.52
C ILE A 207 8.98 -25.85 13.72
N LEU A 208 8.89 -26.67 12.70
CA LEU A 208 7.80 -26.64 11.73
C LEU A 208 6.95 -27.94 11.84
N ASP A 209 5.65 -27.83 11.54
CA ASP A 209 4.82 -28.99 11.39
C ASP A 209 4.94 -29.59 9.97
N ASN A 210 4.22 -30.68 9.71
CA ASN A 210 4.23 -31.35 8.41
C ASN A 210 3.63 -30.49 7.25
N CYS A 211 2.94 -29.40 7.57
CA CYS A 211 2.43 -28.44 6.60
C CYS A 211 3.36 -27.23 6.39
N GLY A 212 4.51 -27.22 7.07
CA GLY A 212 5.50 -26.11 6.99
C GLY A 212 5.17 -24.90 7.83
N ARG A 213 4.25 -24.99 8.78
CA ARG A 213 3.89 -23.89 9.67
C ARG A 213 4.78 -23.92 10.92
N VAL A 214 5.20 -22.75 11.39
CA VAL A 214 6.02 -22.62 12.61
C VAL A 214 5.19 -23.02 13.84
N THR A 215 5.56 -24.10 14.52
CA THR A 215 4.92 -24.54 15.79
C THR A 215 5.69 -24.06 17.01
N GLU A 216 7.00 -23.86 16.88
CA GLU A 216 7.85 -23.23 17.89
C GLU A 216 8.93 -22.39 17.21
N GLU A 217 9.26 -21.26 17.79
CA GLU A 217 10.45 -20.49 17.45
C GLU A 217 11.22 -20.12 18.71
N ARG A 218 12.53 -19.99 18.55
CA ARG A 218 13.44 -19.52 19.58
C ARG A 218 14.26 -18.38 19.03
N ASP A 219 14.11 -17.20 19.64
CA ASP A 219 14.81 -16.00 19.21
C ASP A 219 16.31 -16.00 19.63
N TRP A 220 17.02 -14.95 19.24
CA TRP A 220 18.45 -14.73 19.54
C TRP A 220 18.76 -14.75 21.03
N GLY A 221 17.85 -14.28 21.88
CA GLY A 221 17.96 -14.27 23.34
C GLY A 221 17.57 -15.60 24.00
N GLY A 222 17.14 -16.58 23.20
CA GLY A 222 16.69 -17.89 23.68
C GLY A 222 15.23 -17.91 24.14
N VAL A 223 14.47 -16.82 23.96
CA VAL A 223 13.03 -16.79 24.28
C VAL A 223 12.28 -17.68 23.33
N VAL A 224 11.39 -18.50 23.87
CA VAL A 224 10.61 -19.48 23.12
C VAL A 224 9.20 -18.98 22.93
N TRP A 225 8.69 -19.07 21.68
CA TRP A 225 7.29 -18.87 21.32
C TRP A 225 6.73 -20.15 20.73
N ARG A 226 5.50 -20.53 21.09
CA ARG A 226 4.79 -21.69 20.55
C ARG A 226 3.48 -21.27 19.91
N TYR A 227 3.12 -21.92 18.82
CA TYR A 227 1.94 -21.58 17.99
C TYR A 227 1.05 -22.81 17.84
N ARG A 228 -0.26 -22.57 17.81
CA ARG A 228 -1.26 -23.58 17.49
C ARG A 228 -2.12 -23.08 16.32
N TYR A 229 -2.53 -24.01 15.48
CA TYR A 229 -3.30 -23.73 14.29
C TYR A 229 -4.55 -24.58 14.24
N ASP A 230 -5.61 -24.07 13.57
CA ASP A 230 -6.78 -24.86 13.22
C ASP A 230 -6.56 -25.68 11.94
N ALA A 231 -7.63 -26.36 11.49
CA ALA A 231 -7.60 -27.19 10.29
C ALA A 231 -7.38 -26.37 9.00
N ASP A 232 -7.78 -25.11 9.00
CA ASP A 232 -7.63 -24.17 7.87
C ASP A 232 -6.24 -23.49 7.86
N GLY A 233 -5.39 -23.80 8.86
CA GLY A 233 -4.05 -23.24 8.96
C GLY A 233 -3.96 -21.86 9.62
N LEU A 234 -5.05 -21.38 10.21
CA LEU A 234 -5.07 -20.10 10.90
C LEU A 234 -4.58 -20.27 12.34
N CYS A 235 -3.71 -19.36 12.81
CA CYS A 235 -3.21 -19.37 14.18
C CYS A 235 -4.35 -19.15 15.18
N THR A 236 -4.51 -20.08 16.12
CA THR A 236 -5.53 -20.05 17.19
C THR A 236 -4.94 -19.74 18.57
N ALA A 237 -3.65 -19.96 18.76
CA ALA A 237 -2.96 -19.63 20.00
C ALA A 237 -1.48 -19.35 19.79
N ARG A 238 -0.97 -18.44 20.63
CA ARG A 238 0.45 -18.13 20.76
C ARG A 238 0.82 -18.16 22.25
N VAL A 239 1.91 -18.83 22.60
CA VAL A 239 2.40 -18.96 23.99
C VAL A 239 3.82 -18.41 24.06
N ASN A 240 4.10 -17.50 24.98
CA ASN A 240 5.44 -16.94 25.18
C ASN A 240 6.28 -17.79 26.13
N GLY A 241 7.54 -17.39 26.36
CA GLY A 241 8.47 -18.09 27.26
C GLY A 241 8.10 -18.06 28.75
N LEU A 242 7.11 -17.25 29.15
CA LEU A 242 6.55 -17.19 30.50
C LEU A 242 5.27 -18.03 30.62
N GLU A 243 4.96 -18.86 29.62
CA GLU A 243 3.72 -19.65 29.51
C GLU A 243 2.43 -18.79 29.43
N GLU A 244 2.54 -17.49 29.16
CA GLU A 244 1.39 -16.65 28.92
C GLU A 244 0.82 -16.94 27.53
N THR A 245 -0.49 -17.14 27.48
CA THR A 245 -1.18 -17.56 26.26
C THR A 245 -2.05 -16.42 25.71
N ILE A 246 -1.88 -16.17 24.41
CA ILE A 246 -2.77 -15.32 23.62
C ILE A 246 -3.62 -16.24 22.73
N LEU A 247 -4.95 -16.13 22.84
CA LEU A 247 -5.90 -16.88 22.03
C LEU A 247 -6.53 -16.00 20.97
N TYR A 248 -6.72 -16.56 19.79
CA TYR A 248 -7.34 -15.89 18.65
C TYR A 248 -8.59 -16.65 18.22
N SER A 249 -9.73 -15.96 18.18
CA SER A 249 -10.97 -16.49 17.63
C SER A 249 -11.36 -15.73 16.37
N ARG A 250 -11.95 -16.42 15.43
CA ARG A 250 -12.37 -15.87 14.15
C ARG A 250 -13.85 -16.05 13.93
N ASP A 251 -14.45 -15.16 13.14
CA ASP A 251 -15.84 -15.33 12.70
C ASP A 251 -15.92 -16.35 11.55
N ALA A 252 -17.14 -16.62 11.07
CA ALA A 252 -17.38 -17.56 10.00
C ALA A 252 -16.74 -17.15 8.63
N ALA A 253 -16.38 -15.87 8.45
CA ALA A 253 -15.64 -15.37 7.29
C ALA A 253 -14.12 -15.48 7.46
N GLY A 254 -13.63 -16.03 8.59
CA GLY A 254 -12.19 -16.13 8.89
C GLY A 254 -11.56 -14.84 9.43
N ARG A 255 -12.35 -13.78 9.67
CA ARG A 255 -11.86 -12.49 10.21
C ARG A 255 -11.66 -12.62 11.73
N LEU A 256 -10.67 -11.89 12.27
CA LEU A 256 -10.39 -11.88 13.71
C LEU A 256 -11.59 -11.31 14.49
N ALA A 257 -12.25 -12.15 15.30
CA ALA A 257 -13.40 -11.77 16.09
C ALA A 257 -13.03 -11.44 17.54
N GLU A 258 -12.01 -12.13 18.07
CA GLU A 258 -11.62 -11.98 19.47
C GLU A 258 -10.14 -12.31 19.68
N VAL A 259 -9.48 -11.54 20.54
CA VAL A 259 -8.15 -11.82 21.09
C VAL A 259 -8.25 -11.85 22.61
N ILE A 260 -7.82 -12.94 23.23
CA ILE A 260 -7.75 -13.07 24.68
C ILE A 260 -6.29 -13.08 25.09
N THR A 261 -5.88 -12.16 25.94
CA THR A 261 -4.56 -12.04 26.55
C THR A 261 -4.68 -12.21 28.07
N PRO A 262 -3.58 -12.31 28.82
CA PRO A 262 -3.63 -12.30 30.28
C PRO A 262 -4.32 -11.05 30.88
N GLU A 263 -4.25 -9.90 30.17
CA GLU A 263 -4.87 -8.64 30.58
C GLU A 263 -6.37 -8.61 30.30
N GLY A 264 -6.88 -9.54 29.48
CA GLY A 264 -8.29 -9.64 29.16
C GLY A 264 -8.60 -9.83 27.68
N LYS A 265 -9.84 -9.52 27.31
CA LYS A 265 -10.44 -9.85 26.04
C LYS A 265 -10.66 -8.60 25.19
N THR A 266 -10.14 -8.59 23.98
CA THR A 266 -10.44 -7.61 22.92
C THR A 266 -11.37 -8.24 21.89
N GLN A 267 -12.45 -7.55 21.52
CA GLN A 267 -13.41 -8.01 20.52
C GLN A 267 -13.43 -7.07 19.30
N TYR A 268 -13.67 -7.66 18.13
CA TYR A 268 -13.72 -6.96 16.85
C TYR A 268 -15.09 -7.16 16.22
N ALA A 269 -15.69 -6.09 15.71
CA ALA A 269 -16.98 -6.11 15.03
C ALA A 269 -16.81 -5.64 13.57
N TYR A 270 -17.59 -6.23 12.66
CA TYR A 270 -17.55 -5.94 11.24
C TYR A 270 -18.95 -5.68 10.70
N ASP A 271 -19.05 -4.88 9.66
CA ASP A 271 -20.29 -4.72 8.91
C ASP A 271 -20.47 -5.83 7.84
N LYS A 272 -21.60 -5.78 7.13
CA LYS A 272 -21.94 -6.76 6.07
C LYS A 272 -20.96 -6.74 4.89
N SER A 273 -20.27 -5.63 4.66
CA SER A 273 -19.22 -5.49 3.64
C SER A 273 -17.84 -5.94 4.13
N GLY A 274 -17.73 -6.44 5.38
CA GLY A 274 -16.48 -6.92 5.97
C GLY A 274 -15.58 -5.82 6.54
N ARG A 275 -16.04 -4.57 6.63
CA ARG A 275 -15.26 -3.45 7.16
C ARG A 275 -15.32 -3.43 8.68
N LEU A 276 -14.20 -3.12 9.35
CA LEU A 276 -14.10 -3.06 10.82
C LEU A 276 -14.92 -1.88 11.35
N THR A 277 -15.93 -2.16 12.17
CA THR A 277 -16.82 -1.16 12.78
C THR A 277 -16.59 -0.96 14.26
N GLY A 278 -15.91 -1.88 14.95
CA GLY A 278 -15.67 -1.76 16.38
C GLY A 278 -14.50 -2.56 16.90
N ILE A 279 -13.79 -1.99 17.88
CA ILE A 279 -12.80 -2.65 18.73
C ILE A 279 -13.21 -2.38 20.18
N PHE A 280 -13.35 -3.44 20.98
CA PHE A 280 -13.75 -3.36 22.38
C PHE A 280 -12.65 -3.96 23.24
N SER A 281 -11.97 -3.11 24.01
CA SER A 281 -10.83 -3.48 24.84
C SER A 281 -11.24 -3.99 26.23
N PRO A 282 -10.38 -4.77 26.92
CA PRO A 282 -10.70 -5.35 28.23
C PRO A 282 -10.85 -4.31 29.33
N ASP A 283 -10.27 -3.13 29.19
CA ASP A 283 -10.42 -1.99 30.11
C ASP A 283 -11.76 -1.25 29.99
N GLY A 284 -12.66 -1.73 29.12
CA GLY A 284 -13.95 -1.12 28.84
C GLY A 284 -13.88 0.02 27.81
N THR A 285 -12.71 0.37 27.30
CA THR A 285 -12.61 1.33 26.22
C THR A 285 -13.10 0.72 24.90
N SER A 286 -13.69 1.56 24.04
CA SER A 286 -14.11 1.13 22.72
C SER A 286 -13.71 2.14 21.66
N GLN A 287 -13.32 1.62 20.50
CA GLN A 287 -13.19 2.38 19.28
C GLN A 287 -14.28 1.93 18.32
N ARG A 288 -14.98 2.88 17.69
CA ARG A 288 -15.97 2.58 16.66
C ARG A 288 -15.66 3.37 15.40
N THR A 289 -15.93 2.77 14.25
CA THR A 289 -15.74 3.38 12.93
C THR A 289 -17.02 3.24 12.14
N GLY A 290 -17.57 4.38 11.71
CA GLY A 290 -18.68 4.44 10.76
C GLY A 290 -18.18 4.74 9.35
N TYR A 291 -18.98 4.39 8.36
CA TYR A 291 -18.64 4.57 6.95
C TYR A 291 -19.81 5.22 6.21
N ASP A 292 -19.49 6.04 5.23
CA ASP A 292 -20.49 6.58 4.30
C ASP A 292 -20.88 5.54 3.23
N GLU A 293 -21.81 5.90 2.37
CA GLU A 293 -22.30 5.06 1.27
C GLU A 293 -21.21 4.69 0.25
N ARG A 294 -20.14 5.47 0.16
CA ARG A 294 -18.97 5.20 -0.69
C ARG A 294 -17.91 4.33 0.00
N GLY A 295 -18.15 3.93 1.25
CA GLY A 295 -17.22 3.15 2.05
C GLY A 295 -16.08 3.94 2.67
N ARG A 296 -16.13 5.28 2.65
CA ARG A 296 -15.14 6.15 3.32
C ARG A 296 -15.52 6.30 4.78
N VAL A 297 -14.53 6.42 5.65
CA VAL A 297 -14.75 6.65 7.08
C VAL A 297 -15.46 8.00 7.26
N ASN A 298 -16.65 8.02 7.86
CA ASN A 298 -17.38 9.25 8.16
C ASN A 298 -17.33 9.62 9.65
N VAL A 299 -17.09 8.66 10.55
CA VAL A 299 -16.92 8.91 11.97
C VAL A 299 -16.01 7.88 12.61
N THR A 300 -15.16 8.31 13.53
CA THR A 300 -14.44 7.44 14.46
C THR A 300 -14.68 7.91 15.89
N THR A 301 -14.91 6.96 16.81
CA THR A 301 -15.02 7.27 18.24
C THR A 301 -13.97 6.50 19.03
N GLN A 302 -13.39 7.13 20.03
CA GLN A 302 -12.49 6.47 20.99
C GLN A 302 -12.82 6.96 22.40
N GLY A 303 -13.41 6.09 23.20
CA GLY A 303 -13.96 6.47 24.50
C GLY A 303 -15.06 7.55 24.33
N ARG A 304 -14.84 8.74 24.94
CA ARG A 304 -15.75 9.88 24.86
C ARG A 304 -15.48 10.85 23.70
N ARG A 305 -14.41 10.64 22.92
CA ARG A 305 -14.04 11.52 21.82
C ARG A 305 -14.56 10.96 20.51
N ALA A 306 -15.03 11.86 19.65
CA ALA A 306 -15.42 11.53 18.29
C ALA A 306 -14.69 12.42 17.28
N ILE A 307 -14.38 11.86 16.13
CA ILE A 307 -13.84 12.58 14.97
C ILE A 307 -14.79 12.29 13.83
N GLU A 308 -15.36 13.32 13.25
CA GLU A 308 -16.18 13.23 12.04
C GLU A 308 -15.40 13.66 10.82
N TYR A 309 -15.69 13.00 9.71
CA TYR A 309 -15.11 13.30 8.40
C TYR A 309 -16.24 13.61 7.42
N HIS A 310 -16.16 14.75 6.76
CA HIS A 310 -17.08 15.19 5.73
C HIS A 310 -16.34 15.33 4.41
N TYR A 311 -16.99 14.97 3.32
CA TYR A 311 -16.43 14.94 1.97
C TYR A 311 -17.34 15.78 1.04
N PRO A 312 -17.22 17.12 1.06
CA PRO A 312 -18.07 18.00 0.25
C PRO A 312 -17.94 17.74 -1.25
N ASP A 313 -16.75 17.35 -1.68
CA ASP A 313 -16.39 17.00 -3.05
C ASP A 313 -15.30 15.91 -3.08
N GLU A 314 -14.79 15.57 -4.28
CA GLU A 314 -13.74 14.53 -4.45
C GLU A 314 -12.36 14.96 -3.95
N HIS A 315 -12.14 16.25 -3.76
CA HIS A 315 -10.83 16.84 -3.46
C HIS A 315 -10.76 17.49 -2.09
N THR A 316 -11.85 17.46 -1.32
CA THR A 316 -11.92 18.11 0.00
C THR A 316 -12.31 17.12 1.08
N VAL A 317 -11.53 17.09 2.14
CA VAL A 317 -11.83 16.35 3.37
C VAL A 317 -11.88 17.34 4.54
N ILE A 318 -12.99 17.34 5.27
CA ILE A 318 -13.16 18.12 6.48
C ILE A 318 -13.14 17.17 7.66
N ARG A 319 -12.21 17.36 8.58
CA ARG A 319 -12.08 16.62 9.82
C ARG A 319 -12.50 17.49 10.98
N CYS A 320 -13.52 17.04 11.74
CA CYS A 320 -14.03 17.72 12.91
C CYS A 320 -13.75 16.88 14.16
N ILE A 321 -13.03 17.42 15.14
CA ILE A 321 -12.86 16.80 16.44
C ILE A 321 -14.00 17.30 17.32
N LEU A 322 -14.88 16.39 17.75
CA LEU A 322 -15.99 16.72 18.63
C LEU A 322 -15.57 16.58 20.09
N PRO A 323 -15.93 17.55 20.95
CA PRO A 323 -15.79 17.40 22.39
C PRO A 323 -16.65 16.26 22.91
N PRO A 324 -16.41 15.74 24.14
CA PRO A 324 -17.28 14.79 24.80
C PRO A 324 -18.73 15.27 24.83
N GLU A 325 -19.69 14.35 24.78
CA GLU A 325 -21.12 14.65 24.66
C GLU A 325 -21.64 15.61 25.76
N ASP A 326 -21.12 15.45 26.97
CA ASP A 326 -21.42 16.27 28.15
C ASP A 326 -20.80 17.69 28.10
N GLU A 327 -19.87 17.94 27.17
CA GLU A 327 -19.20 19.24 26.98
C GLU A 327 -19.67 19.98 25.73
N ARG A 328 -20.42 19.32 24.81
CA ARG A 328 -20.86 19.91 23.52
C ARG A 328 -21.70 21.19 23.72
N ASP A 329 -22.55 21.21 24.72
CA ASP A 329 -23.38 22.37 25.04
C ASP A 329 -22.57 23.56 25.58
N ARG A 330 -21.33 23.32 26.03
CA ARG A 330 -20.43 24.37 26.58
C ARG A 330 -19.51 24.97 25.53
N HIS A 331 -19.33 24.30 24.41
CA HIS A 331 -18.45 24.70 23.29
C HIS A 331 -19.19 24.64 21.96
N PRO A 332 -20.17 25.53 21.72
CA PRO A 332 -20.99 25.53 20.51
C PRO A 332 -20.21 25.91 19.24
N ASP A 333 -19.01 26.42 19.38
CA ASP A 333 -18.18 26.82 18.22
C ASP A 333 -17.30 25.66 17.74
N GLU A 334 -17.91 24.74 16.97
CA GLU A 334 -17.24 23.62 16.31
C GLU A 334 -16.14 24.04 15.35
N SER A 335 -16.11 25.34 14.96
CA SER A 335 -15.13 25.89 14.03
C SER A 335 -13.70 25.83 14.53
N LEU A 336 -13.49 25.88 15.86
CA LEU A 336 -12.16 25.83 16.50
C LEU A 336 -11.48 24.47 16.38
N LEU A 337 -12.24 23.37 16.16
CA LEU A 337 -11.73 22.00 16.07
C LEU A 337 -11.78 21.41 14.65
N LYS A 338 -12.12 22.26 13.67
CA LYS A 338 -12.23 21.89 12.27
C LYS A 338 -10.90 22.03 11.55
N THR A 339 -10.50 21.00 10.82
CA THR A 339 -9.38 21.04 9.88
C THR A 339 -9.87 20.66 8.49
N THR A 340 -9.59 21.47 7.48
CA THR A 340 -9.94 21.18 6.08
C THR A 340 -8.68 20.83 5.31
N TYR A 341 -8.73 19.72 4.57
CA TYR A 341 -7.66 19.26 3.68
C TYR A 341 -8.15 19.37 2.25
N ARG A 342 -7.37 19.98 1.37
CA ARG A 342 -7.64 20.05 -0.06
C ARG A 342 -6.57 19.35 -0.87
N TYR A 343 -7.00 18.67 -1.91
CA TYR A 343 -6.14 17.85 -2.77
C TYR A 343 -6.32 18.28 -4.22
N ASN A 344 -5.30 18.08 -5.04
CA ASN A 344 -5.43 18.21 -6.49
C ASN A 344 -6.02 16.92 -7.12
N ALA A 345 -6.18 16.91 -8.43
CA ALA A 345 -6.73 15.77 -9.16
C ALA A 345 -5.89 14.48 -9.05
N ALA A 346 -4.60 14.58 -8.73
CA ALA A 346 -3.72 13.44 -8.47
C ALA A 346 -3.81 12.91 -7.02
N GLY A 347 -4.64 13.53 -6.15
CA GLY A 347 -4.73 13.18 -4.74
C GLY A 347 -3.59 13.75 -3.88
N GLU A 348 -2.82 14.70 -4.39
CA GLU A 348 -1.74 15.34 -3.65
C GLU A 348 -2.29 16.52 -2.84
N LEU A 349 -1.89 16.63 -1.56
CA LEU A 349 -2.31 17.69 -0.65
C LEU A 349 -1.83 19.05 -1.15
N THR A 350 -2.73 20.01 -1.34
CA THR A 350 -2.43 21.38 -1.81
C THR A 350 -2.64 22.42 -0.74
N GLU A 351 -3.57 22.18 0.20
CA GLU A 351 -3.88 23.12 1.26
C GLU A 351 -4.38 22.41 2.52
N VAL A 352 -4.01 22.94 3.69
CA VAL A 352 -4.60 22.58 4.99
C VAL A 352 -5.04 23.83 5.68
N ILE A 353 -6.32 23.92 6.05
CA ILE A 353 -6.87 25.00 6.88
C ILE A 353 -7.03 24.45 8.30
N LEU A 354 -6.24 24.96 9.23
CA LEU A 354 -6.24 24.56 10.63
C LEU A 354 -7.33 25.31 11.42
N PRO A 355 -7.69 24.84 12.63
CA PRO A 355 -8.51 25.62 13.54
C PRO A 355 -7.90 27.02 13.79
N GLY A 356 -8.76 28.07 13.73
CA GLY A 356 -8.30 29.47 13.87
C GLY A 356 -7.77 30.07 12.56
N ASP A 357 -8.18 29.50 11.41
CA ASP A 357 -7.98 30.03 10.06
C ASP A 357 -6.50 30.15 9.62
N GLU A 358 -5.60 29.43 10.29
CA GLU A 358 -4.25 29.28 9.76
C GLU A 358 -4.28 28.32 8.57
N THR A 359 -3.76 28.79 7.43
CA THR A 359 -3.72 28.05 6.18
C THR A 359 -2.28 27.67 5.85
N LEU A 360 -2.04 26.38 5.59
CA LEU A 360 -0.79 25.86 5.03
C LEU A 360 -1.02 25.54 3.56
N THR A 361 -0.22 26.08 2.67
CA THR A 361 -0.24 25.82 1.23
C THR A 361 1.00 25.06 0.81
N PHE A 362 0.85 24.10 -0.11
CA PHE A 362 1.90 23.20 -0.57
C PHE A 362 2.12 23.39 -2.08
N SER A 363 3.33 23.80 -2.45
CA SER A 363 3.76 23.89 -3.85
C SER A 363 4.62 22.70 -4.24
N ARG A 364 4.47 22.25 -5.48
CA ARG A 364 5.15 21.06 -6.01
C ARG A 364 5.86 21.39 -7.32
N ASP A 365 6.92 20.63 -7.58
CA ASP A 365 7.60 20.68 -8.87
C ASP A 365 6.86 19.81 -9.93
N GLU A 366 7.41 19.79 -11.15
CA GLU A 366 6.88 19.01 -12.26
C GLU A 366 6.82 17.50 -12.00
N ALA A 367 7.61 16.99 -11.05
CA ALA A 367 7.59 15.59 -10.61
C ALA A 367 6.57 15.32 -9.51
N GLY A 368 5.82 16.32 -9.04
CA GLY A 368 4.87 16.22 -7.94
C GLY A 368 5.51 16.26 -6.55
N ARG A 369 6.82 16.54 -6.45
CA ARG A 369 7.53 16.61 -5.16
C ARG A 369 7.29 17.96 -4.50
N GLU A 370 7.05 17.96 -3.19
CA GLU A 370 6.88 19.21 -2.43
C GLU A 370 8.20 20.01 -2.46
N VAL A 371 8.14 21.26 -2.93
CA VAL A 371 9.27 22.19 -2.97
C VAL A 371 9.11 23.34 -1.99
N LEU A 372 7.88 23.69 -1.65
CA LEU A 372 7.59 24.76 -0.70
C LEU A 372 6.32 24.44 0.07
N ARG A 373 6.36 24.66 1.37
CA ARG A 373 5.21 24.73 2.27
C ARG A 373 5.25 26.06 2.97
N HIS A 374 4.16 26.82 2.95
CA HIS A 374 4.09 28.10 3.65
C HIS A 374 2.74 28.29 4.36
N SER A 375 2.73 29.06 5.42
CA SER A 375 1.51 29.44 6.14
C SER A 375 1.20 30.92 5.95
N ASN A 376 -0.08 31.26 6.02
CA ASN A 376 -0.55 32.67 6.03
C ASN A 376 -0.11 33.44 7.30
N ARG A 377 0.59 32.78 8.23
CA ARG A 377 1.18 33.39 9.44
C ARG A 377 2.71 33.55 9.36
N GLY A 378 3.27 33.44 8.16
CA GLY A 378 4.69 33.73 7.90
C GLY A 378 5.64 32.54 8.08
N PHE A 379 5.15 31.31 8.38
CA PHE A 379 5.99 30.13 8.31
C PHE A 379 6.24 29.72 6.86
N ALA A 380 7.48 29.34 6.53
CA ALA A 380 7.81 28.71 5.26
C ALA A 380 8.85 27.59 5.44
N CYS A 381 8.73 26.55 4.62
CA CYS A 381 9.66 25.44 4.55
C CYS A 381 9.92 25.09 3.08
N GLU A 382 11.14 25.32 2.62
CA GLU A 382 11.61 24.99 1.28
C GLU A 382 12.32 23.64 1.28
N GLN A 383 12.13 22.86 0.22
CA GLN A 383 12.83 21.58 0.01
C GLN A 383 13.49 21.56 -1.37
N GLY A 384 14.76 21.18 -1.40
CA GLY A 384 15.51 20.96 -2.64
C GLY A 384 15.71 19.47 -2.93
N TRP A 385 15.66 19.12 -4.21
CA TRP A 385 15.73 17.74 -4.68
C TRP A 385 16.83 17.61 -5.73
N ASN A 386 17.59 16.51 -5.69
CA ASN A 386 18.52 16.19 -6.77
C ASN A 386 17.83 15.50 -7.97
N ALA A 387 18.57 15.28 -9.04
CA ALA A 387 18.08 14.62 -10.25
C ALA A 387 17.66 13.14 -10.03
N ALA A 388 18.05 12.53 -8.92
CA ALA A 388 17.62 11.18 -8.55
C ALA A 388 16.30 11.16 -7.72
N GLY A 389 15.74 12.35 -7.40
CA GLY A 389 14.55 12.46 -6.58
C GLY A 389 14.82 12.34 -5.07
N GLN A 390 16.06 12.48 -4.64
CA GLN A 390 16.43 12.48 -3.22
C GLN A 390 16.45 13.89 -2.66
N PRO A 391 15.97 14.13 -1.40
CA PRO A 391 16.06 15.43 -0.77
C PRO A 391 17.52 15.80 -0.49
N VAL A 392 17.94 16.99 -0.88
CA VAL A 392 19.32 17.48 -0.70
C VAL A 392 19.40 18.71 0.19
N SER A 393 18.32 19.43 0.38
CA SER A 393 18.25 20.58 1.27
C SER A 393 16.86 20.76 1.83
N GLN A 394 16.82 21.30 3.06
CA GLN A 394 15.60 21.77 3.70
C GLN A 394 15.92 23.06 4.45
N ARG A 395 15.11 24.08 4.24
CA ARG A 395 15.19 25.35 4.94
C ARG A 395 13.82 25.73 5.46
N ALA A 396 13.70 25.92 6.77
CA ALA A 396 12.44 26.28 7.39
C ALA A 396 12.64 27.48 8.34
N GLY A 397 11.62 28.34 8.47
CA GLY A 397 11.63 29.50 9.35
C GLY A 397 10.36 30.31 9.27
N PHE A 398 10.34 31.39 10.05
CA PHE A 398 9.31 32.41 9.97
C PHE A 398 9.90 33.63 9.23
N PHE A 399 9.18 34.08 8.23
CA PHE A 399 9.57 35.21 7.39
C PHE A 399 8.50 36.30 7.52
N PRO A 400 8.88 37.61 7.63
CA PRO A 400 7.89 38.69 7.66
C PRO A 400 7.09 38.77 6.36
N GLU A 401 5.86 39.28 6.43
CA GLU A 401 4.88 39.32 5.31
C GLU A 401 5.35 40.06 4.05
N GLU A 402 6.48 40.78 4.10
CA GLU A 402 7.03 41.59 2.97
C GLU A 402 8.01 40.80 2.08
N ALA A 403 8.32 39.54 2.37
CA ALA A 403 9.17 38.73 1.50
C ALA A 403 8.34 38.15 0.33
N THR A 404 8.36 38.88 -0.79
CA THR A 404 7.90 38.35 -2.07
C THR A 404 8.80 37.20 -2.51
N TRP A 405 8.24 36.02 -2.66
CA TRP A 405 8.90 34.80 -3.13
C TRP A 405 8.86 34.67 -4.66
#